data_a0057f15fe1f9f3db226971025ef4a28
#
_entry.id   a0057f15fe1f9f3db226971025ef4a28
#
_cell.length_a   1.000
_cell.length_b   1.000
_cell.length_c   1.000
_cell.angle_alpha   90.00
_cell.angle_beta   90.00
_cell.angle_gamma   90.00
#
_symmetry.space_group_name_H-M   'P 1'
#
loop_
_entity.id
_entity.type
_entity.pdbx_description
1 polymer ?
#
loop_
_entity_poly.entity_id
_entity_poly.type
_entity_poly.pdbx_seq_one_letter_code
_entity_poly.pdbx_strand_id
1 'polypeptide(L)'
;MIRALVAVTALALLSACTPAPAPSTAPRTELVVFAASSLSDTYTSLGKTFEGSHPGVTVKFSFDGSSTLVDQLKQGAPADVFAAADRPNMTKATTANLMSGTPSLFATNTLTIIVPKGNPAGITGLDSSVDGKKLVICADGVPCGSATTKLAKLLGVTLKPVSQETKVTDVRAKVESGQADAGVVYVTDAKAAGSKVDTIAIKNADQVKNEYLVGVVATSKNSNLANQFVALVIGSEGQRILSDAGFTLP
;
A
#
# COMPACT_ATOMS: atom_id res chain seq x y z
N MET A 1 11.69 -87.88 42.33
CA MET A 1 10.82 -87.13 41.46
C MET A 1 10.86 -85.65 41.92
N ILE A 2 11.73 -84.84 41.29
CA ILE A 2 12.01 -83.44 41.67
C ILE A 2 11.48 -82.60 40.52
N ARG A 3 10.46 -81.76 40.78
CA ARG A 3 9.93 -80.79 39.87
C ARG A 3 10.65 -79.46 40.05
N ALA A 4 11.40 -79.05 39.03
CA ALA A 4 12.07 -77.73 39.01
C ALA A 4 11.04 -76.70 38.53
N LEU A 5 10.91 -75.61 39.34
CA LEU A 5 10.06 -74.44 38.99
C LEU A 5 10.99 -73.42 38.37
N VAL A 6 10.70 -73.07 37.08
CA VAL A 6 11.42 -71.99 36.35
C VAL A 6 10.60 -70.71 36.52
N ALA A 7 11.20 -69.74 37.23
CA ALA A 7 10.65 -68.39 37.35
C ALA A 7 11.11 -67.53 36.17
N VAL A 8 10.16 -67.09 35.34
CA VAL A 8 10.42 -66.12 34.24
C VAL A 8 10.23 -64.71 34.78
N THR A 9 11.29 -63.97 34.91
CA THR A 9 11.30 -62.55 35.28
C THR A 9 11.08 -61.71 34.01
N ALA A 10 9.91 -61.11 33.89
CA ALA A 10 9.58 -60.17 32.80
C ALA A 10 10.14 -58.77 33.16
N LEU A 11 11.14 -58.31 32.42
CA LEU A 11 11.72 -56.97 32.53
C LEU A 11 10.87 -55.98 31.70
N ALA A 12 10.05 -55.16 32.37
CA ALA A 12 9.26 -54.12 31.74
C ALA A 12 10.14 -52.90 31.43
N LEU A 13 10.40 -52.66 30.14
CA LEU A 13 11.06 -51.46 29.63
C LEU A 13 10.05 -50.32 29.64
N LEU A 14 10.13 -49.41 30.61
CA LEU A 14 9.42 -48.13 30.61
C LEU A 14 10.12 -47.19 29.63
N SER A 15 9.57 -47.07 28.39
CA SER A 15 9.96 -46.03 27.46
C SER A 15 9.44 -44.68 27.99
N ALA A 16 10.32 -43.85 28.52
CA ALA A 16 10.04 -42.48 28.89
C ALA A 16 9.88 -41.64 27.60
N CYS A 17 8.62 -41.39 27.17
CA CYS A 17 8.33 -40.37 26.20
C CYS A 17 8.60 -38.99 26.83
N THR A 18 9.75 -38.38 26.54
CA THR A 18 9.97 -36.96 26.78
C THR A 18 9.09 -36.16 25.83
N PRO A 19 8.17 -35.31 26.33
CA PRO A 19 7.40 -34.43 25.45
C PRO A 19 8.38 -33.46 24.77
N ALA A 20 8.30 -33.37 23.42
CA ALA A 20 9.01 -32.36 22.67
C ALA A 20 8.60 -30.96 23.15
N PRO A 21 9.55 -30.02 23.34
CA PRO A 21 9.22 -28.67 23.75
C PRO A 21 8.24 -28.08 22.73
N ALA A 22 7.06 -27.64 23.21
CA ALA A 22 6.10 -26.92 22.40
C ALA A 22 6.78 -25.66 21.80
N PRO A 23 6.53 -25.33 20.52
CA PRO A 23 7.09 -24.13 19.94
C PRO A 23 6.68 -22.92 20.80
N SER A 24 7.66 -22.23 21.35
CA SER A 24 7.45 -21.01 22.12
C SER A 24 6.89 -19.96 21.19
N THR A 25 5.58 -19.70 21.27
CA THR A 25 4.96 -18.54 20.66
C THR A 25 5.31 -17.31 21.50
N ALA A 26 6.54 -16.79 21.34
CA ALA A 26 6.85 -15.49 21.88
C ALA A 26 5.81 -14.47 21.34
N PRO A 27 5.29 -13.56 22.18
CA PRO A 27 4.33 -12.56 21.74
C PRO A 27 4.96 -11.75 20.59
N ARG A 28 4.28 -11.75 19.42
CA ARG A 28 4.73 -10.96 18.27
C ARG A 28 4.27 -9.52 18.47
N THR A 29 5.18 -8.58 18.25
CA THR A 29 4.83 -7.16 18.24
C THR A 29 4.25 -6.80 16.87
N GLU A 30 3.04 -6.25 16.84
CA GLU A 30 2.43 -5.77 15.59
C GLU A 30 2.79 -4.29 15.39
N LEU A 31 3.33 -3.97 14.22
CA LEU A 31 3.51 -2.61 13.72
C LEU A 31 2.40 -2.32 12.71
N VAL A 32 1.51 -1.39 13.03
CA VAL A 32 0.37 -1.04 12.19
C VAL A 32 0.72 0.14 11.30
N VAL A 33 0.65 -0.07 9.99
CA VAL A 33 1.01 0.94 8.98
C VAL A 33 -0.22 1.28 8.13
N PHE A 34 -0.66 2.53 8.22
CA PHE A 34 -1.67 3.10 7.33
C PHE A 34 -0.97 3.71 6.12
N ALA A 35 -1.25 3.20 4.93
CA ALA A 35 -0.59 3.65 3.71
C ALA A 35 -1.58 3.84 2.55
N ALA A 36 -1.34 4.86 1.75
CA ALA A 36 -2.11 5.09 0.54
C ALA A 36 -2.17 3.83 -0.34
N SER A 37 -3.31 3.54 -0.96
CA SER A 37 -3.54 2.32 -1.74
C SER A 37 -2.55 2.13 -2.91
N SER A 38 -2.04 3.23 -3.49
CA SER A 38 -0.99 3.21 -4.51
C SER A 38 0.37 2.69 -3.99
N LEU A 39 0.54 2.57 -2.67
CA LEU A 39 1.74 2.03 -2.03
C LEU A 39 1.65 0.53 -1.73
N SER A 40 0.51 -0.13 -2.00
CA SER A 40 0.23 -1.49 -1.52
C SER A 40 1.31 -2.50 -1.84
N ASP A 41 1.73 -2.58 -3.11
CA ASP A 41 2.72 -3.57 -3.56
C ASP A 41 4.11 -3.24 -3.00
N THR A 42 4.49 -1.95 -3.01
CA THR A 42 5.79 -1.47 -2.54
C THR A 42 5.92 -1.61 -1.03
N TYR A 43 4.87 -1.21 -0.27
CA TYR A 43 4.88 -1.30 1.19
C TYR A 43 4.78 -2.74 1.69
N THR A 44 4.10 -3.62 0.96
CA THR A 44 4.12 -5.06 1.25
C THR A 44 5.55 -5.62 1.12
N SER A 45 6.31 -5.18 0.12
CA SER A 45 7.71 -5.55 -0.04
C SER A 45 8.59 -4.98 1.07
N LEU A 46 8.41 -3.70 1.42
CA LEU A 46 9.09 -3.06 2.55
C LEU A 46 8.78 -3.75 3.89
N GLY A 47 7.52 -4.15 4.10
CA GLY A 47 7.11 -4.90 5.29
C GLY A 47 7.86 -6.22 5.43
N LYS A 48 8.00 -6.99 4.35
CA LYS A 48 8.79 -8.23 4.34
C LYS A 48 10.27 -7.97 4.65
N THR A 49 10.86 -6.92 4.09
CA THR A 49 12.24 -6.51 4.38
C THR A 49 12.39 -6.15 5.86
N PHE A 50 11.44 -5.38 6.41
CA PHE A 50 11.45 -4.99 7.82
C PHE A 50 11.32 -6.18 8.75
N GLU A 51 10.36 -7.06 8.51
CA GLU A 51 10.15 -8.29 9.30
C GLU A 51 11.38 -9.20 9.29
N GLY A 52 12.05 -9.30 8.14
CA GLY A 52 13.30 -10.08 8.00
C GLY A 52 14.43 -9.58 8.89
N SER A 53 14.50 -8.28 9.15
CA SER A 53 15.51 -7.66 10.02
C SER A 53 15.05 -7.47 11.48
N HIS A 54 13.77 -7.74 11.79
CA HIS A 54 13.17 -7.57 13.12
C HIS A 54 12.43 -8.85 13.56
N PRO A 55 13.16 -9.92 13.97
CA PRO A 55 12.53 -11.15 14.43
C PRO A 55 11.50 -10.90 15.55
N GLY A 56 10.31 -11.46 15.41
CA GLY A 56 9.21 -11.26 16.38
C GLY A 56 8.32 -10.04 16.10
N VAL A 57 8.62 -9.25 15.05
CA VAL A 57 7.75 -8.16 14.58
C VAL A 57 6.92 -8.66 13.39
N THR A 58 5.66 -8.22 13.31
CA THR A 58 4.77 -8.40 12.15
C THR A 58 4.24 -7.03 11.73
N VAL A 59 4.36 -6.69 10.45
CA VAL A 59 3.83 -5.45 9.90
C VAL A 59 2.41 -5.68 9.37
N LYS A 60 1.45 -4.95 9.93
CA LYS A 60 0.06 -4.97 9.50
C LYS A 60 -0.26 -3.72 8.70
N PHE A 61 -0.74 -3.90 7.48
CA PHE A 61 -1.09 -2.80 6.60
C PHE A 61 -2.60 -2.55 6.56
N SER A 62 -2.98 -1.28 6.55
CA SER A 62 -4.28 -0.81 6.12
C SER A 62 -4.07 0.07 4.87
N PHE A 63 -4.50 -0.42 3.71
CA PHE A 63 -4.38 0.29 2.45
C PHE A 63 -5.71 0.91 2.04
N ASP A 64 -5.74 2.25 1.96
CA ASP A 64 -6.94 2.99 1.55
C ASP A 64 -6.56 4.32 0.88
N GLY A 65 -7.54 5.13 0.47
CA GLY A 65 -7.30 6.51 0.09
C GLY A 65 -6.73 7.31 1.27
N SER A 66 -5.75 8.18 1.02
CA SER A 66 -5.12 8.95 2.11
C SER A 66 -6.11 9.79 2.91
N SER A 67 -7.18 10.30 2.27
CA SER A 67 -8.25 11.03 2.95
C SER A 67 -9.01 10.14 3.95
N THR A 68 -9.39 8.93 3.54
CA THR A 68 -10.05 7.94 4.40
C THR A 68 -9.17 7.58 5.59
N LEU A 69 -7.87 7.34 5.36
CA LEU A 69 -6.92 7.01 6.43
C LEU A 69 -6.77 8.15 7.44
N VAL A 70 -6.72 9.40 6.99
CA VAL A 70 -6.70 10.57 7.89
C VAL A 70 -7.98 10.62 8.73
N ASP A 71 -9.13 10.36 8.15
CA ASP A 71 -10.39 10.39 8.89
C ASP A 71 -10.47 9.22 9.90
N GLN A 72 -9.93 8.05 9.57
CA GLN A 72 -9.78 6.94 10.53
C GLN A 72 -8.85 7.32 11.69
N LEU A 73 -7.70 7.96 11.41
CA LEU A 73 -6.79 8.45 12.45
C LEU A 73 -7.45 9.49 13.36
N LYS A 74 -8.25 10.43 12.82
CA LYS A 74 -9.02 11.41 13.59
C LYS A 74 -10.05 10.75 14.51
N GLN A 75 -10.60 9.59 14.09
CA GLN A 75 -11.54 8.79 14.89
C GLN A 75 -10.82 7.89 15.91
N GLY A 76 -9.49 7.97 16.01
CA GLY A 76 -8.69 7.21 16.98
C GLY A 76 -8.33 5.80 16.54
N ALA A 77 -8.41 5.49 15.25
CA ALA A 77 -7.96 4.18 14.75
C ALA A 77 -6.47 3.99 15.08
N PRO A 78 -6.07 2.84 15.64
CA PRO A 78 -4.70 2.60 16.04
C PRO A 78 -3.81 2.41 14.82
N ALA A 79 -2.79 3.23 14.70
CA ALA A 79 -1.73 3.09 13.72
C ALA A 79 -0.41 3.60 14.30
N ASP A 80 0.69 3.05 13.83
CA ASP A 80 2.05 3.45 14.23
C ASP A 80 2.69 4.35 13.17
N VAL A 81 2.42 4.09 11.89
CA VAL A 81 2.96 4.85 10.74
C VAL A 81 1.82 5.26 9.83
N PHE A 82 1.89 6.48 9.29
CA PHE A 82 1.01 6.96 8.22
C PHE A 82 1.83 7.41 7.01
N ALA A 83 1.46 6.91 5.83
CA ALA A 83 2.06 7.27 4.54
C ALA A 83 0.97 7.74 3.57
N ALA A 84 1.01 9.03 3.23
CA ALA A 84 0.05 9.68 2.35
C ALA A 84 0.59 9.82 0.93
N ALA A 85 -0.30 9.74 -0.07
CA ALA A 85 0.01 9.95 -1.48
C ALA A 85 -0.08 11.41 -1.93
N ASP A 86 -0.26 12.34 -1.01
CA ASP A 86 -0.19 13.78 -1.27
C ASP A 86 0.13 14.59 -0.01
N ARG A 87 0.66 15.79 -0.23
CA ARG A 87 0.93 16.76 0.83
C ARG A 87 -0.35 17.27 1.52
N PRO A 88 -1.47 17.57 0.82
CA PRO A 88 -2.68 18.05 1.48
C PRO A 88 -3.24 17.11 2.55
N ASN A 89 -3.30 15.80 2.31
CA ASN A 89 -3.78 14.86 3.31
C ASN A 89 -2.78 14.69 4.46
N MET A 90 -1.46 14.69 4.20
CA MET A 90 -0.47 14.73 5.28
C MET A 90 -0.58 16.01 6.11
N THR A 91 -0.83 17.16 5.49
CA THR A 91 -1.06 18.43 6.20
C THR A 91 -2.32 18.36 7.08
N LYS A 92 -3.42 17.74 6.61
CA LYS A 92 -4.60 17.51 7.46
C LYS A 92 -4.25 16.69 8.71
N ALA A 93 -3.40 15.67 8.57
CA ALA A 93 -2.96 14.85 9.69
C ALA A 93 -2.07 15.64 10.67
N THR A 94 -1.11 16.42 10.16
CA THR A 94 -0.23 17.25 11.02
C THR A 94 -0.99 18.37 11.72
N THR A 95 -1.88 19.07 11.02
CA THR A 95 -2.70 20.14 11.60
C THR A 95 -3.65 19.62 12.70
N ALA A 96 -4.09 18.36 12.57
CA ALA A 96 -4.90 17.69 13.59
C ALA A 96 -4.05 17.07 14.73
N ASN A 97 -2.74 17.34 14.79
CA ASN A 97 -1.79 16.80 15.77
C ASN A 97 -1.75 15.25 15.81
N LEU A 98 -2.00 14.58 14.67
CA LEU A 98 -1.99 13.13 14.57
C LEU A 98 -0.59 12.57 14.30
N MET A 99 0.39 13.42 13.97
CA MET A 99 1.74 13.00 13.63
C MET A 99 2.73 13.39 14.72
N SER A 100 3.71 12.52 14.98
CA SER A 100 4.84 12.77 15.85
C SER A 100 6.00 13.33 15.03
N GLY A 101 6.34 14.61 15.25
CA GLY A 101 7.40 15.28 14.50
C GLY A 101 7.00 15.63 13.06
N THR A 102 8.01 15.87 12.23
CA THR A 102 7.82 16.31 10.83
C THR A 102 7.85 15.11 9.89
N PRO A 103 6.77 14.86 9.11
CA PRO A 103 6.76 13.81 8.09
C PRO A 103 7.81 14.07 6.99
N SER A 104 8.40 12.99 6.49
CA SER A 104 9.44 13.02 5.45
C SER A 104 8.84 12.79 4.07
N LEU A 105 9.25 13.61 3.09
CA LEU A 105 9.03 13.34 1.67
C LEU A 105 9.91 12.13 1.27
N PHE A 106 9.33 11.12 0.63
CA PHE A 106 10.06 9.92 0.27
C PHE A 106 9.95 9.53 -1.21
N ALA A 107 8.91 10.02 -1.91
CA ALA A 107 8.71 9.77 -3.32
C ALA A 107 7.81 10.83 -3.96
N THR A 108 7.81 10.89 -5.30
CA THR A 108 6.79 11.58 -6.09
C THR A 108 6.24 10.66 -7.17
N ASN A 109 5.02 10.97 -7.66
CA ASN A 109 4.36 10.20 -8.70
C ASN A 109 3.54 11.12 -9.61
N THR A 110 3.24 10.66 -10.82
CA THR A 110 2.41 11.37 -11.80
C THR A 110 1.28 10.48 -12.29
N LEU A 111 0.24 11.09 -12.86
CA LEU A 111 -0.90 10.37 -13.40
C LEU A 111 -0.65 9.90 -14.84
N THR A 112 -1.31 8.81 -15.19
CA THR A 112 -1.43 8.25 -16.53
C THR A 112 -2.83 7.69 -16.72
N ILE A 113 -3.20 7.34 -17.96
CA ILE A 113 -4.41 6.58 -18.23
C ILE A 113 -4.04 5.13 -18.46
N ILE A 114 -4.83 4.22 -17.90
CA ILE A 114 -4.82 2.82 -18.27
C ILE A 114 -6.13 2.46 -19.00
N VAL A 115 -6.00 1.57 -19.96
CA VAL A 115 -7.12 1.04 -20.77
C VAL A 115 -6.99 -0.48 -20.85
N PRO A 116 -8.09 -1.23 -21.10
CA PRO A 116 -7.99 -2.65 -21.36
C PRO A 116 -7.05 -2.94 -22.52
N LYS A 117 -6.40 -4.10 -22.50
CA LYS A 117 -5.42 -4.52 -23.51
C LYS A 117 -5.96 -4.33 -24.93
N GLY A 118 -5.16 -3.73 -25.81
CA GLY A 118 -5.53 -3.41 -27.17
C GLY A 118 -6.33 -2.12 -27.34
N ASN A 119 -6.64 -1.40 -26.25
CA ASN A 119 -7.36 -0.12 -26.27
C ASN A 119 -8.65 -0.14 -27.14
N PRO A 120 -9.60 -1.02 -26.85
CA PRO A 120 -10.79 -1.21 -27.71
C PRO A 120 -11.67 0.04 -27.82
N ALA A 121 -11.60 0.95 -26.85
CA ALA A 121 -12.35 2.21 -26.84
C ALA A 121 -11.70 3.33 -27.66
N GLY A 122 -10.44 3.16 -28.12
CA GLY A 122 -9.71 4.13 -28.92
C GLY A 122 -9.34 5.40 -28.14
N ILE A 123 -9.01 5.29 -26.86
CA ILE A 123 -8.60 6.42 -26.01
C ILE A 123 -7.20 6.90 -26.45
N THR A 124 -7.03 8.20 -26.60
CA THR A 124 -5.76 8.80 -27.05
C THR A 124 -5.12 9.72 -26.00
N GLY A 125 -5.88 10.13 -24.99
CA GLY A 125 -5.41 11.02 -23.94
C GLY A 125 -6.50 11.38 -22.94
N LEU A 126 -6.18 12.30 -22.04
CA LEU A 126 -7.19 12.96 -21.20
C LEU A 126 -7.78 14.13 -22.00
N ASP A 127 -8.58 13.81 -23.01
CA ASP A 127 -9.15 14.71 -24.02
C ASP A 127 -10.55 14.22 -24.44
N SER A 128 -11.08 14.70 -25.55
CA SER A 128 -12.39 14.31 -26.05
C SER A 128 -12.52 12.82 -26.40
N SER A 129 -11.43 12.06 -26.47
CA SER A 129 -11.48 10.61 -26.71
C SER A 129 -12.13 9.83 -25.56
N VAL A 130 -12.18 10.42 -24.37
CA VAL A 130 -12.87 9.82 -23.20
C VAL A 130 -14.37 10.16 -23.15
N ASP A 131 -14.87 11.01 -24.03
CA ASP A 131 -16.28 11.40 -24.04
C ASP A 131 -17.18 10.23 -24.40
N GLY A 132 -18.23 10.02 -23.59
CA GLY A 132 -19.16 8.89 -23.76
C GLY A 132 -18.57 7.51 -23.45
N LYS A 133 -17.33 7.43 -22.99
CA LYS A 133 -16.70 6.17 -22.56
C LYS A 133 -16.88 5.93 -21.06
N LYS A 134 -16.74 4.69 -20.64
CA LYS A 134 -16.77 4.31 -19.22
C LYS A 134 -15.45 4.72 -18.56
N LEU A 135 -15.28 6.03 -18.35
CA LEU A 135 -14.14 6.57 -17.63
C LEU A 135 -14.35 6.39 -16.12
N VAL A 136 -13.37 5.81 -15.44
CA VAL A 136 -13.32 5.70 -13.97
C VAL A 136 -12.15 6.50 -13.44
N ILE A 137 -12.39 7.28 -12.40
CA ILE A 137 -11.38 8.11 -11.73
C ILE A 137 -11.48 7.94 -10.22
N CYS A 138 -10.53 8.49 -9.48
CA CYS A 138 -10.67 8.63 -8.03
C CYS A 138 -11.65 9.77 -7.69
N ALA A 139 -12.36 9.64 -6.55
CA ALA A 139 -13.21 10.68 -6.01
C ALA A 139 -12.42 11.94 -5.64
N ASP A 140 -13.10 13.09 -5.62
CA ASP A 140 -12.49 14.34 -5.18
C ASP A 140 -12.06 14.24 -3.69
N GLY A 141 -10.95 14.91 -3.35
CA GLY A 141 -10.35 14.81 -2.00
C GLY A 141 -9.46 13.58 -1.77
N VAL A 142 -9.60 12.53 -2.60
CA VAL A 142 -8.59 11.45 -2.66
C VAL A 142 -7.39 11.97 -3.48
N PRO A 143 -6.12 11.62 -3.13
CA PRO A 143 -4.94 12.17 -3.81
C PRO A 143 -4.97 12.07 -5.34
N CYS A 144 -5.31 10.90 -5.89
CA CYS A 144 -5.45 10.67 -7.33
C CYS A 144 -6.61 11.49 -7.96
N GLY A 145 -7.73 11.65 -7.25
CA GLY A 145 -8.87 12.45 -7.71
C GLY A 145 -8.55 13.94 -7.76
N SER A 146 -7.96 14.47 -6.70
CA SER A 146 -7.50 15.87 -6.63
C SER A 146 -6.45 16.17 -7.71
N ALA A 147 -5.54 15.25 -8.00
CA ALA A 147 -4.58 15.38 -9.08
C ALA A 147 -5.26 15.32 -10.45
N THR A 148 -6.23 14.41 -10.66
CA THR A 148 -7.02 14.31 -11.89
C THR A 148 -7.78 15.60 -12.17
N THR A 149 -8.43 16.17 -11.15
CA THR A 149 -9.16 17.44 -11.27
C THR A 149 -8.24 18.60 -11.67
N LYS A 150 -7.06 18.69 -11.03
CA LYS A 150 -6.06 19.71 -11.39
C LYS A 150 -5.58 19.56 -12.83
N LEU A 151 -5.31 18.32 -13.25
CA LEU A 151 -4.82 18.04 -14.58
C LEU A 151 -5.89 18.29 -15.66
N ALA A 152 -7.14 17.88 -15.41
CA ALA A 152 -8.27 18.18 -16.28
C ALA A 152 -8.46 19.69 -16.47
N LYS A 153 -8.37 20.47 -15.38
CA LYS A 153 -8.41 21.94 -15.43
C LYS A 153 -7.26 22.52 -16.25
N LEU A 154 -6.03 22.01 -16.06
CA LEU A 154 -4.84 22.45 -16.82
C LEU A 154 -5.01 22.20 -18.33
N LEU A 155 -5.66 21.09 -18.70
CA LEU A 155 -5.90 20.71 -20.09
C LEU A 155 -7.17 21.32 -20.68
N GLY A 156 -7.99 22.02 -19.89
CA GLY A 156 -9.27 22.58 -20.32
C GLY A 156 -10.34 21.50 -20.62
N VAL A 157 -10.25 20.34 -19.99
CA VAL A 157 -11.15 19.19 -20.23
C VAL A 157 -12.16 19.08 -19.10
N THR A 158 -13.43 18.83 -19.44
CA THR A 158 -14.49 18.50 -18.49
C THR A 158 -14.73 17.00 -18.50
N LEU A 159 -14.34 16.34 -17.41
CA LEU A 159 -14.51 14.90 -17.29
C LEU A 159 -15.93 14.53 -16.86
N LYS A 160 -16.46 13.44 -17.42
CA LYS A 160 -17.76 12.85 -17.07
C LYS A 160 -17.55 11.38 -16.69
N PRO A 161 -16.94 11.09 -15.51
CA PRO A 161 -16.70 9.72 -15.11
C PRO A 161 -18.00 8.99 -14.81
N VAL A 162 -18.06 7.70 -15.16
CA VAL A 162 -19.21 6.83 -14.80
C VAL A 162 -19.10 6.33 -13.36
N SER A 163 -17.92 6.42 -12.76
CA SER A 163 -17.67 6.02 -11.37
C SER A 163 -16.48 6.78 -10.79
N GLN A 164 -16.55 7.06 -9.49
CA GLN A 164 -15.50 7.70 -8.70
C GLN A 164 -15.15 6.84 -7.50
N GLU A 165 -13.88 6.42 -7.40
CA GLU A 165 -13.42 5.46 -6.41
C GLU A 165 -12.67 6.14 -5.25
N THR A 166 -12.78 5.58 -4.07
CA THR A 166 -12.04 6.08 -2.90
C THR A 166 -10.58 5.59 -2.87
N LYS A 167 -10.23 4.62 -3.72
CA LYS A 167 -8.88 4.04 -3.86
C LYS A 167 -8.47 3.93 -5.33
N VAL A 168 -7.22 4.27 -5.64
CA VAL A 168 -6.70 4.13 -7.01
C VAL A 168 -6.62 2.65 -7.44
N THR A 169 -6.42 1.74 -6.52
CA THR A 169 -6.43 0.29 -6.80
C THR A 169 -7.79 -0.19 -7.31
N ASP A 170 -8.91 0.43 -6.88
CA ASP A 170 -10.24 0.09 -7.37
C ASP A 170 -10.46 0.63 -8.80
N VAL A 171 -9.91 1.82 -9.13
CA VAL A 171 -9.85 2.32 -10.52
C VAL A 171 -9.11 1.31 -11.41
N ARG A 172 -7.90 0.90 -10.98
CA ARG A 172 -7.10 -0.09 -11.70
C ARG A 172 -7.86 -1.40 -11.90
N ALA A 173 -8.45 -1.95 -10.84
CA ALA A 173 -9.18 -3.21 -10.89
C ALA A 173 -10.37 -3.19 -11.87
N LYS A 174 -11.11 -2.07 -11.96
CA LYS A 174 -12.22 -1.92 -12.91
C LYS A 174 -11.75 -1.94 -14.37
N VAL A 175 -10.59 -1.37 -14.67
CA VAL A 175 -9.99 -1.45 -16.01
C VAL A 175 -9.45 -2.84 -16.30
N GLU A 176 -8.70 -3.44 -15.37
CA GLU A 176 -8.16 -4.80 -15.52
C GLU A 176 -9.26 -5.85 -15.75
N SER A 177 -10.44 -5.66 -15.16
CA SER A 177 -11.59 -6.58 -15.31
C SER A 177 -12.49 -6.26 -16.51
N GLY A 178 -12.19 -5.21 -17.30
CA GLY A 178 -13.02 -4.78 -18.44
C GLY A 178 -14.33 -4.09 -18.06
N GLN A 179 -14.52 -3.72 -16.80
CA GLN A 179 -15.69 -2.96 -16.34
C GLN A 179 -15.62 -1.47 -16.74
N ALA A 180 -14.41 -0.96 -17.01
CA ALA A 180 -14.16 0.39 -17.46
C ALA A 180 -13.40 0.40 -18.80
N ASP A 181 -13.68 1.40 -19.64
CA ASP A 181 -12.96 1.62 -20.90
C ASP A 181 -11.64 2.36 -20.67
N ALA A 182 -11.56 3.17 -19.62
CA ALA A 182 -10.37 3.91 -19.20
C ALA A 182 -10.38 4.21 -17.70
N GLY A 183 -9.20 4.30 -17.13
CA GLY A 183 -9.01 4.72 -15.74
C GLY A 183 -7.83 5.67 -15.59
N VAL A 184 -7.98 6.72 -14.78
CA VAL A 184 -6.86 7.60 -14.42
C VAL A 184 -6.23 7.10 -13.14
N VAL A 185 -4.96 6.69 -13.23
CA VAL A 185 -4.18 6.08 -12.15
C VAL A 185 -2.77 6.69 -12.11
N TYR A 186 -1.97 6.31 -11.13
CA TYR A 186 -0.55 6.67 -11.14
C TYR A 186 0.26 5.78 -12.09
N VAL A 187 1.41 6.28 -12.53
CA VAL A 187 2.36 5.51 -13.35
C VAL A 187 2.76 4.20 -12.67
N THR A 188 2.91 4.21 -11.34
CA THR A 188 3.21 3.00 -10.56
C THR A 188 2.08 1.97 -10.57
N ASP A 189 0.80 2.41 -10.55
CA ASP A 189 -0.36 1.51 -10.66
C ASP A 189 -0.43 0.87 -12.05
N ALA A 190 -0.14 1.65 -13.09
CA ALA A 190 -0.06 1.15 -14.47
C ALA A 190 1.05 0.11 -14.61
N LYS A 191 2.23 0.37 -14.02
CA LYS A 191 3.35 -0.58 -13.98
C LYS A 191 2.97 -1.87 -13.23
N ALA A 192 2.30 -1.75 -12.09
CA ALA A 192 1.84 -2.90 -11.30
C ALA A 192 0.76 -3.73 -12.03
N ALA A 193 -0.09 -3.11 -12.87
CA ALA A 193 -1.06 -3.83 -13.70
C ALA A 193 -0.38 -4.69 -14.77
N GLY A 194 0.85 -4.33 -15.19
CA GLY A 194 1.64 -5.10 -16.14
C GLY A 194 0.95 -5.28 -17.50
N SER A 195 0.95 -6.51 -18.01
CA SER A 195 0.39 -6.84 -19.33
C SER A 195 -1.14 -6.84 -19.42
N LYS A 196 -1.86 -6.63 -18.31
CA LYS A 196 -3.33 -6.63 -18.28
C LYS A 196 -3.94 -5.39 -18.92
N VAL A 197 -3.17 -4.30 -18.99
CA VAL A 197 -3.61 -3.00 -19.49
C VAL A 197 -2.62 -2.44 -20.50
N ASP A 198 -3.07 -1.49 -21.31
CA ASP A 198 -2.20 -0.59 -22.05
C ASP A 198 -2.20 0.78 -21.35
N THR A 199 -1.09 1.51 -21.47
CA THR A 199 -0.89 2.80 -20.82
C THR A 199 -0.89 3.92 -21.85
N ILE A 200 -1.61 5.01 -21.57
CA ILE A 200 -1.68 6.21 -22.41
C ILE A 200 -1.21 7.40 -21.58
N ALA A 201 -0.19 8.07 -22.07
CA ALA A 201 0.36 9.24 -21.42
C ALA A 201 -0.64 10.40 -21.38
N ILE A 202 -0.68 11.13 -20.27
CA ILE A 202 -1.46 12.37 -20.15
C ILE A 202 -0.52 13.55 -20.42
N LYS A 203 -0.92 14.43 -21.32
CA LYS A 203 -0.16 15.65 -21.61
C LYS A 203 0.00 16.49 -20.34
N ASN A 204 1.21 17.02 -20.09
CA ASN A 204 1.55 17.86 -18.93
C ASN A 204 1.34 17.18 -17.56
N ALA A 205 1.31 15.85 -17.49
CA ALA A 205 1.17 15.13 -16.22
C ALA A 205 2.29 15.46 -15.22
N ASP A 206 3.48 15.79 -15.73
CA ASP A 206 4.64 16.21 -14.95
C ASP A 206 4.46 17.53 -14.20
N GLN A 207 3.49 18.37 -14.60
CA GLN A 207 3.13 19.62 -13.91
C GLN A 207 2.23 19.39 -12.70
N VAL A 208 1.68 18.18 -12.54
CA VAL A 208 0.82 17.81 -11.40
C VAL A 208 1.39 16.57 -10.73
N LYS A 209 2.51 16.79 -10.00
CA LYS A 209 3.16 15.72 -9.22
C LYS A 209 2.49 15.55 -7.87
N ASN A 210 2.26 14.32 -7.49
CA ASN A 210 1.90 13.96 -6.12
C ASN A 210 3.17 13.74 -5.30
N GLU A 211 3.26 14.36 -4.13
CA GLU A 211 4.35 14.20 -3.17
C GLU A 211 3.90 13.22 -2.09
N TYR A 212 4.65 12.13 -1.94
CA TYR A 212 4.38 11.09 -0.96
C TYR A 212 5.17 11.35 0.32
N LEU A 213 4.46 11.45 1.43
CA LEU A 213 5.06 11.72 2.74
C LEU A 213 4.75 10.58 3.72
N VAL A 214 5.71 10.30 4.61
CA VAL A 214 5.59 9.29 5.65
C VAL A 214 5.99 9.86 7.00
N GLY A 215 5.34 9.42 8.06
CA GLY A 215 5.69 9.82 9.43
C GLY A 215 5.11 8.86 10.47
N VAL A 216 5.56 9.04 11.70
CA VAL A 216 5.09 8.30 12.87
C VAL A 216 3.81 8.94 13.39
N VAL A 217 2.82 8.12 13.76
CA VAL A 217 1.56 8.59 14.36
C VAL A 217 1.80 8.96 15.82
N ALA A 218 1.25 10.10 16.26
CA ALA A 218 1.50 10.65 17.59
C ALA A 218 1.07 9.71 18.74
N THR A 219 0.06 8.88 18.52
CA THR A 219 -0.47 7.93 19.51
C THR A 219 0.16 6.53 19.42
N SER A 220 1.19 6.35 18.58
CA SER A 220 1.88 5.09 18.42
C SER A 220 2.43 4.57 19.74
N LYS A 221 2.11 3.32 20.06
CA LYS A 221 2.68 2.59 21.20
C LYS A 221 4.01 1.91 20.86
N ASN A 222 4.34 1.85 19.57
CA ASN A 222 5.55 1.22 19.01
C ASN A 222 6.46 2.26 18.33
N SER A 223 6.55 3.48 18.88
CA SER A 223 7.21 4.63 18.23
C SER A 223 8.65 4.35 17.79
N ASN A 224 9.40 3.53 18.52
CA ASN A 224 10.76 3.13 18.14
C ASN A 224 10.75 2.28 16.84
N LEU A 225 9.91 1.24 16.77
CA LEU A 225 9.76 0.42 15.55
C LEU A 225 9.19 1.25 14.39
N ALA A 226 8.24 2.15 14.66
CA ALA A 226 7.69 3.06 13.67
C ALA A 226 8.78 3.96 13.06
N ASN A 227 9.66 4.54 13.88
CA ASN A 227 10.80 5.33 13.40
C ASN A 227 11.77 4.49 12.56
N GLN A 228 12.04 3.24 12.95
CA GLN A 228 12.89 2.33 12.16
C GLN A 228 12.25 1.97 10.82
N PHE A 229 10.91 1.77 10.77
CA PHE A 229 10.19 1.55 9.52
C PHE A 229 10.24 2.79 8.63
N VAL A 230 10.02 3.99 9.17
CA VAL A 230 10.18 5.26 8.43
C VAL A 230 11.61 5.38 7.90
N ALA A 231 12.62 5.08 8.71
CA ALA A 231 14.02 5.09 8.29
C ALA A 231 14.31 4.09 7.15
N LEU A 232 13.69 2.91 7.16
CA LEU A 232 13.77 1.96 6.05
C LEU A 232 13.16 2.56 4.78
N VAL A 233 11.97 3.19 4.86
CA VAL A 233 11.28 3.79 3.69
C VAL A 233 12.13 4.85 3.02
N ILE A 234 12.76 5.74 3.81
CA ILE A 234 13.59 6.85 3.29
C ILE A 234 15.05 6.46 3.04
N GLY A 235 15.49 5.30 3.53
CA GLY A 235 16.85 4.79 3.36
C GLY A 235 17.09 4.18 1.98
N SER A 236 18.34 3.84 1.69
CA SER A 236 18.77 3.35 0.36
C SER A 236 17.99 2.11 -0.11
N GLU A 237 17.71 1.17 0.78
CA GLU A 237 16.94 -0.04 0.44
C GLU A 237 15.49 0.30 0.07
N GLY A 238 14.83 1.16 0.85
CA GLY A 238 13.48 1.63 0.56
C GLY A 238 13.42 2.43 -0.74
N GLN A 239 14.38 3.32 -0.95
CA GLN A 239 14.50 4.10 -2.18
C GLN A 239 14.70 3.21 -3.41
N ARG A 240 15.49 2.14 -3.30
CA ARG A 240 15.64 1.14 -4.35
C ARG A 240 14.30 0.47 -4.68
N ILE A 241 13.59 -0.03 -3.68
CA ILE A 241 12.28 -0.69 -3.86
C ILE A 241 11.26 0.27 -4.50
N LEU A 242 11.24 1.54 -4.07
CA LEU A 242 10.36 2.58 -4.62
C LEU A 242 10.70 2.89 -6.09
N SER A 243 11.98 3.06 -6.42
CA SER A 243 12.45 3.29 -7.79
C SER A 243 12.12 2.12 -8.71
N ASP A 244 12.35 0.90 -8.24
CA ASP A 244 12.01 -0.34 -8.99
C ASP A 244 10.49 -0.43 -9.25
N ALA A 245 9.65 0.11 -8.39
CA ALA A 245 8.20 0.20 -8.60
C ALA A 245 7.79 1.35 -9.55
N GLY A 246 8.69 2.26 -9.89
CA GLY A 246 8.44 3.37 -10.82
C GLY A 246 8.14 4.71 -10.15
N PHE A 247 8.33 4.84 -8.85
CA PHE A 247 8.30 6.14 -8.18
C PHE A 247 9.51 6.98 -8.57
N THR A 248 9.33 8.30 -8.64
CA THR A 248 10.45 9.24 -8.73
C THR A 248 10.90 9.59 -7.31
N LEU A 249 12.20 9.48 -7.07
CA LEU A 249 12.80 9.80 -5.78
C LEU A 249 12.95 11.31 -5.60
N PRO A 250 13.01 11.82 -4.34
CA PRO A 250 13.23 13.24 -4.03
C PRO A 250 14.55 13.78 -4.51
#